data_2e765dde401f44bc2233e80ad3b22a75
#
_entry.id   2e765dde401f44bc2233e80ad3b22a75
#
_cell.length_a   1.000
_cell.length_b   1.000
_cell.length_c   1.000
_cell.angle_alpha   90.00
_cell.angle_beta   90.00
_cell.angle_gamma   90.00
#
_symmetry.space_group_name_H-M   'P 1'
#
loop_
_entity.id
_entity.type
_entity.pdbx_description
1 polymer ?
#
loop_
_entity_poly.entity_id
_entity_poly.type
_entity_poly.pdbx_seq_one_letter_code
_entity_poly.pdbx_strand_id
1 'polypeptide(L)'
;MSDRLVRFPGMSWQEIEALPQPLRWTVQRTIFHLLGEPVPTLADPFPSDDPLPGAYELHLPSDGVTIWYTVTPHEGQEVISIQHVRLDT
;
A
#
# COMPACT_ATOMS: atom_id res chain seq x y z
N MET A 1 15.48 -3.04 14.37
CA MET A 1 14.92 -3.88 13.31
C MET A 1 13.41 -3.72 13.27
N SER A 2 12.87 -3.63 12.09
CA SER A 2 11.44 -3.51 11.93
C SER A 2 10.79 -4.89 11.97
N ASP A 3 9.78 -5.07 12.83
CA ASP A 3 9.02 -6.31 12.92
C ASP A 3 7.74 -6.19 12.11
N ARG A 4 7.85 -5.60 10.91
CA ARG A 4 6.70 -5.41 10.04
C ARG A 4 6.64 -6.46 8.96
N LEU A 5 5.42 -6.85 8.61
CA LEU A 5 5.14 -7.80 7.53
C LEU A 5 4.28 -7.15 6.47
N VAL A 6 4.44 -7.57 5.23
CA VAL A 6 3.56 -7.17 4.13
C VAL A 6 2.74 -8.37 3.69
N ARG A 7 1.44 -8.15 3.49
CA ARG A 7 0.52 -9.18 3.01
C ARG A 7 -0.22 -8.65 1.78
N PHE A 8 -0.66 -9.57 0.94
CA PHE A 8 -1.34 -9.25 -0.32
C PHE A 8 -2.68 -9.98 -0.39
N PRO A 9 -3.67 -9.56 0.42
CA PRO A 9 -4.97 -10.23 0.42
C PRO A 9 -5.72 -9.98 -0.89
N GLY A 10 -6.67 -10.86 -1.18
CA GLY A 10 -7.52 -10.73 -2.35
C GLY A 10 -6.73 -10.80 -3.65
N MET A 11 -6.96 -9.85 -4.53
CA MET A 11 -6.36 -9.81 -5.86
C MET A 11 -5.19 -8.81 -5.97
N SER A 12 -4.74 -8.26 -4.84
CA SER A 12 -3.75 -7.18 -4.88
C SER A 12 -2.44 -7.59 -5.55
N TRP A 13 -1.98 -8.83 -5.31
CA TRP A 13 -0.75 -9.30 -5.96
C TRP A 13 -0.93 -9.37 -7.48
N GLN A 14 -2.08 -9.90 -7.94
CA GLN A 14 -2.37 -9.97 -9.36
C GLN A 14 -2.49 -8.58 -9.98
N GLU A 15 -3.03 -7.61 -9.24
CA GLU A 15 -3.10 -6.22 -9.71
C GLU A 15 -1.70 -5.65 -9.93
N ILE A 16 -0.76 -5.95 -9.03
CA ILE A 16 0.62 -5.50 -9.19
C ILE A 16 1.26 -6.17 -10.42
N GLU A 17 1.06 -7.49 -10.56
CA GLU A 17 1.64 -8.23 -11.68
C GLU A 17 1.07 -7.80 -13.02
N ALA A 18 -0.14 -7.28 -13.04
CA ALA A 18 -0.77 -6.79 -14.27
C ALA A 18 -0.24 -5.42 -14.70
N LEU A 19 0.50 -4.72 -13.84
CA LEU A 19 1.05 -3.41 -14.19
C LEU A 19 2.17 -3.56 -15.22
N PRO A 20 2.27 -2.64 -16.19
CA PRO A 20 3.39 -2.65 -17.12
C PRO A 20 4.68 -2.25 -16.42
N GLN A 21 5.82 -2.74 -16.90
CA GLN A 21 7.11 -2.24 -16.49
C GLN A 21 7.29 -0.83 -17.07
N PRO A 22 7.90 0.13 -16.38
CA PRO A 22 8.52 0.00 -15.07
C PRO A 22 7.59 0.27 -13.87
N LEU A 23 6.28 0.45 -14.09
CA LEU A 23 5.34 0.75 -13.00
C LEU A 23 5.30 -0.35 -11.94
N ARG A 24 5.32 -1.60 -12.36
CA ARG A 24 5.35 -2.73 -11.43
C ARG A 24 6.55 -2.62 -10.49
N TRP A 25 7.70 -2.30 -11.04
CA TRP A 25 8.93 -2.12 -10.29
C TRP A 25 8.81 -0.98 -9.28
N THR A 26 8.24 0.16 -9.71
CA THR A 26 8.03 1.32 -8.84
C THR A 26 7.11 0.98 -7.68
N VAL A 27 6.01 0.29 -7.95
CA VAL A 27 5.05 -0.10 -6.92
C VAL A 27 5.69 -1.06 -5.91
N GLN A 28 6.42 -2.06 -6.39
CA GLN A 28 7.08 -3.01 -5.51
C GLN A 28 8.08 -2.32 -4.59
N ARG A 29 8.86 -1.39 -5.12
CA ARG A 29 9.83 -0.63 -4.35
C ARG A 29 9.13 0.27 -3.31
N THR A 30 8.02 0.89 -3.69
CA THR A 30 7.23 1.73 -2.78
C THR A 30 6.70 0.90 -1.62
N ILE A 31 6.15 -0.28 -1.91
CA ILE A 31 5.65 -1.18 -0.88
C ILE A 31 6.78 -1.58 0.07
N PHE A 32 7.95 -1.87 -0.47
CA PHE A 32 9.12 -2.20 0.33
C PHE A 32 9.48 -1.06 1.29
N HIS A 33 9.37 0.19 0.84
CA HIS A 33 9.63 1.35 1.67
C HIS A 33 8.63 1.49 2.81
N LEU A 34 7.39 1.01 2.64
CA LEU A 34 6.40 1.05 3.71
C LEU A 34 6.82 0.22 4.92
N LEU A 35 7.68 -0.76 4.75
CA LEU A 35 8.19 -1.54 5.87
C LEU A 35 9.02 -0.67 6.83
N GLY A 36 9.69 0.34 6.33
CA GLY A 36 10.46 1.28 7.15
C GLY A 36 9.65 2.48 7.61
N GLU A 37 8.63 2.88 6.83
CA GLU A 37 7.81 4.05 7.11
C GLU A 37 6.38 3.76 6.67
N PRO A 38 5.55 3.14 7.54
CA PRO A 38 4.21 2.69 7.15
C PRO A 38 3.25 3.82 6.74
N VAL A 39 3.43 5.02 7.27
CA VAL A 39 2.59 6.16 6.92
C VAL A 39 3.50 7.31 6.47
N PRO A 40 3.99 7.26 5.22
CA PRO A 40 4.83 8.34 4.71
C PRO A 40 4.01 9.62 4.51
N THR A 41 4.71 10.72 4.28
CA THR A 41 4.08 12.04 4.13
C THR A 41 3.02 12.07 3.03
N LEU A 42 3.21 11.29 1.96
CA LEU A 42 2.27 11.26 0.84
C LEU A 42 1.04 10.38 1.11
N ALA A 43 1.04 9.60 2.18
CA ALA A 43 -0.10 8.76 2.51
C ALA A 43 -1.19 9.60 3.18
N ASP A 44 -2.42 9.40 2.74
CA ASP A 44 -3.60 10.03 3.32
C ASP A 44 -4.50 8.98 3.95
N PRO A 45 -5.32 9.36 4.94
CA PRO A 45 -6.36 8.45 5.43
C PRO A 45 -7.25 8.01 4.26
N PHE A 46 -7.67 6.75 4.28
CA PHE A 46 -8.53 6.23 3.23
C PHE A 46 -9.82 7.07 3.17
N PRO A 47 -10.20 7.58 1.98
CA PRO A 47 -11.40 8.43 1.86
C PRO A 47 -12.66 7.59 2.07
N SER A 48 -13.38 7.90 3.15
CA SER A 48 -14.60 7.20 3.52
C SER A 48 -15.42 8.10 4.44
N ASP A 49 -16.74 7.99 4.36
CA ASP A 49 -17.64 8.69 5.26
C ASP A 49 -17.50 8.18 6.69
N ASP A 50 -17.02 6.95 6.82
CA ASP A 50 -16.81 6.30 8.12
C ASP A 50 -15.34 5.87 8.17
N PRO A 51 -14.43 6.75 8.65
CA PRO A 51 -13.00 6.48 8.61
C PRO A 51 -12.62 5.19 9.33
N LEU A 52 -11.87 4.34 8.64
CA LEU A 52 -11.36 3.10 9.20
C LEU A 52 -9.96 3.36 9.77
N PRO A 53 -9.76 3.18 11.09
CA PRO A 53 -8.42 3.33 11.66
C PRO A 53 -7.42 2.42 10.97
N GLY A 54 -6.26 2.97 10.61
CA GLY A 54 -5.20 2.21 9.98
C GLY A 54 -5.36 1.97 8.49
N ALA A 55 -6.38 2.54 7.84
CA ALA A 55 -6.56 2.45 6.39
C ALA A 55 -6.02 3.71 5.72
N TYR A 56 -5.22 3.52 4.66
CA TYR A 56 -4.53 4.62 3.99
C TYR A 56 -4.59 4.49 2.48
N GLU A 57 -4.47 5.64 1.82
CA GLU A 57 -4.32 5.75 0.38
C GLU A 57 -2.98 6.41 0.09
N LEU A 58 -2.16 5.77 -0.71
CA LEU A 58 -0.89 6.34 -1.15
C LEU A 58 -0.97 6.58 -2.64
N HIS A 59 -0.97 7.85 -3.01
CA HIS A 59 -1.07 8.28 -4.39
C HIS A 59 0.32 8.64 -4.92
N LEU A 60 0.70 8.05 -6.05
CA LEU A 60 1.97 8.31 -6.72
C LEU A 60 1.68 9.09 -8.01
N PRO A 61 1.58 10.43 -7.92
CA PRO A 61 1.09 11.23 -9.06
C PRO A 61 2.02 11.19 -10.27
N SER A 62 3.32 11.10 -10.06
CA SER A 62 4.28 11.03 -11.17
C SER A 62 4.15 9.72 -11.96
N ASP A 63 3.65 8.69 -11.33
CA ASP A 63 3.53 7.35 -11.94
C ASP A 63 2.09 7.01 -12.31
N GLY A 64 1.13 7.80 -11.82
CA GLY A 64 -0.28 7.57 -12.09
C GLY A 64 -0.81 6.30 -11.45
N VAL A 65 -0.39 6.02 -10.21
CA VAL A 65 -0.78 4.81 -9.49
C VAL A 65 -1.24 5.18 -8.08
N THR A 66 -2.27 4.51 -7.61
CA THR A 66 -2.76 4.63 -6.24
C THR A 66 -2.72 3.27 -5.55
N ILE A 67 -2.19 3.24 -4.33
CA ILE A 67 -2.11 2.03 -3.51
C ILE A 67 -3.00 2.23 -2.29
N TRP A 68 -3.95 1.30 -2.09
CA TRP A 68 -4.78 1.26 -0.88
C TRP A 68 -4.27 0.17 0.04
N TYR A 69 -3.98 0.52 1.29
CA TYR A 69 -3.42 -0.44 2.23
C TYR A 69 -3.89 -0.15 3.64
N THR A 70 -3.70 -1.14 4.51
CA THR A 70 -3.98 -0.99 5.93
C THR A 70 -2.72 -1.30 6.72
N VAL A 71 -2.61 -0.66 7.90
CA VAL A 71 -1.56 -0.95 8.87
C VAL A 71 -2.25 -1.38 10.16
N THR A 72 -2.11 -2.64 10.52
CA THR A 72 -2.82 -3.21 11.68
C THR A 72 -1.85 -3.99 12.56
N PRO A 73 -2.05 -3.97 13.89
CA PRO A 73 -1.22 -4.79 14.77
C PRO A 73 -1.68 -6.25 14.75
N HIS A 74 -0.74 -7.17 14.80
CA HIS A 74 -1.03 -8.58 14.89
C HIS A 74 0.12 -9.29 15.61
N GLU A 75 -0.15 -9.83 16.79
CA GLU A 75 0.82 -10.58 17.58
C GLU A 75 2.15 -9.83 17.80
N GLY A 76 2.04 -8.55 18.16
CA GLY A 76 3.22 -7.73 18.44
C GLY A 76 3.92 -7.17 17.22
N GLN A 77 3.42 -7.45 16.02
CA GLN A 77 3.96 -6.92 14.77
C GLN A 77 2.95 -5.99 14.11
N GLU A 78 3.46 -5.04 13.33
CA GLU A 78 2.58 -4.30 12.42
C GLU A 78 2.49 -5.04 11.10
N VAL A 79 1.28 -5.22 10.60
CA VAL A 79 1.04 -5.88 9.33
C VAL A 79 0.51 -4.86 8.34
N ILE A 80 1.22 -4.72 7.23
CA ILE A 80 0.81 -3.85 6.12
C ILE A 80 0.14 -4.74 5.09
N SER A 81 -1.17 -4.56 4.92
CA SER A 81 -1.95 -5.35 3.96
C SER A 81 -2.27 -4.49 2.75
N ILE A 82 -1.73 -4.86 1.61
CA ILE A 82 -1.98 -4.14 0.35
C ILE A 82 -3.33 -4.59 -0.18
N GLN A 83 -4.32 -3.70 -0.10
CA GLN A 83 -5.70 -4.04 -0.46
C GLN A 83 -5.94 -3.95 -1.96
N HIS A 84 -5.48 -2.85 -2.58
CA HIS A 84 -5.63 -2.63 -4.02
C HIS A 84 -4.50 -1.78 -4.56
N VAL A 85 -4.17 -2.01 -5.81
CA VAL A 85 -3.23 -1.19 -6.57
C VAL A 85 -3.89 -0.88 -7.91
N ARG A 86 -4.07 0.40 -8.22
CA ARG A 86 -4.80 0.82 -9.41
C ARG A 86 -4.09 1.92 -10.18
N LEU A 87 -4.24 1.88 -11.50
CA LEU A 87 -3.81 2.97 -12.36
C LEU A 87 -4.85 4.10 -12.28
N ASP A 88 -4.36 5.34 -12.22
CA ASP A 88 -5.19 6.53 -12.13
C ASP A 88 -5.55 7.03 -13.54
N THR A 89 -6.32 6.26 -14.27
CA THR A 89 -6.69 6.64 -15.64
C THR A 89 -8.15 7.01 -15.75
#